data_753377f11e3f86c4512bc0a028e6fa41
#
_entry.id   753377f11e3f86c4512bc0a028e6fa41
#
_cell.length_a   1.000
_cell.length_b   1.000
_cell.length_c   1.000
_cell.angle_alpha   90.00
_cell.angle_beta   90.00
_cell.angle_gamma   90.00
#
_symmetry.space_group_name_H-M   'P 1'
#
loop_
_entity.id
_entity.type
_entity.pdbx_description
1 polymer ?
#
loop_
_entity_poly.entity_id
_entity_poly.type
_entity_poly.pdbx_seq_one_letter_code
_entity_poly.pdbx_strand_id
1 'polypeptide(L)'
;MTAPTLTKMVKVEVVVPGGDASAVRELIQCVGATGYTSVSGVSGLGHHGYRQGRLLFNQQAALELLITVVPEARVEALLAGLRPLLDASSGVMFVTETYVSRPEYFS
;
A
#
# COMPACT_ATOMS: atom_id res chain seq x y z
N MET A 1 -20.13 15.29 -26.67
CA MET A 1 -19.03 14.48 -26.10
C MET A 1 -19.27 14.23 -24.63
N THR A 2 -19.27 12.99 -24.23
CA THR A 2 -19.44 12.64 -22.83
C THR A 2 -18.08 12.52 -22.17
N ALA A 3 -17.98 13.03 -20.95
CA ALA A 3 -16.77 12.83 -20.15
C ALA A 3 -16.61 11.34 -19.85
N PRO A 4 -15.38 10.84 -19.75
CA PRO A 4 -15.17 9.45 -19.36
C PRO A 4 -15.81 9.17 -18.01
N THR A 5 -16.49 8.04 -17.92
CA THR A 5 -17.06 7.61 -16.65
C THR A 5 -15.95 6.99 -15.79
N LEU A 6 -15.84 7.45 -14.57
CA LEU A 6 -14.92 6.90 -13.61
C LEU A 6 -15.67 6.04 -12.60
N THR A 7 -15.03 5.01 -12.14
CA THR A 7 -15.63 4.09 -11.17
C THR A 7 -14.96 4.28 -9.81
N LYS A 8 -15.78 4.44 -8.78
CA LYS A 8 -15.27 4.62 -7.41
C LYS A 8 -14.72 3.32 -6.88
N MET A 9 -13.54 3.38 -6.33
CA MET A 9 -12.88 2.28 -5.64
C MET A 9 -12.14 2.81 -4.42
N VAL A 10 -11.41 1.96 -3.74
CA VAL A 10 -10.68 2.33 -2.54
C VAL A 10 -9.19 2.14 -2.80
N LYS A 11 -8.43 3.18 -2.52
CA LYS A 11 -6.98 3.16 -2.62
C LYS A 11 -6.39 2.97 -1.22
N VAL A 12 -5.52 2.00 -1.09
CA VAL A 12 -4.80 1.75 0.16
C VAL A 12 -3.32 1.94 -0.12
N GLU A 13 -2.72 2.85 0.63
CA GLU A 13 -1.30 3.15 0.55
C GLU A 13 -0.65 2.71 1.85
N VAL A 14 0.43 1.96 1.73
CA VAL A 14 1.14 1.40 2.88
C VAL A 14 2.59 1.84 2.80
N VAL A 15 3.10 2.42 3.88
CA VAL A 15 4.51 2.78 3.99
C VAL A 15 5.10 1.92 5.09
N VAL A 16 6.07 1.07 4.75
CA VAL A 16 6.68 0.13 5.70
C VAL A 16 8.18 0.10 5.51
N PRO A 17 8.93 -0.32 6.53
CA PRO A 17 10.33 -0.66 6.33
C PRO A 17 10.47 -1.72 5.24
N GLY A 18 11.53 -1.63 4.44
CA GLY A 18 11.72 -2.51 3.30
C GLY A 18 11.69 -4.00 3.65
N GLY A 19 12.13 -4.36 4.85
CA GLY A 19 12.09 -5.75 5.30
C GLY A 19 10.69 -6.31 5.50
N ASP A 20 9.69 -5.44 5.64
CA ASP A 20 8.29 -5.86 5.83
C ASP A 20 7.50 -5.84 4.53
N ALA A 21 8.08 -5.33 3.45
CA ALA A 21 7.34 -5.13 2.21
C ALA A 21 6.87 -6.43 1.56
N SER A 22 7.65 -7.51 1.67
CA SER A 22 7.24 -8.77 1.05
C SER A 22 6.01 -9.37 1.73
N ALA A 23 5.89 -9.23 3.05
CA ALA A 23 4.69 -9.70 3.76
C ALA A 23 3.45 -8.91 3.32
N VAL A 24 3.61 -7.60 3.11
CA VAL A 24 2.53 -6.75 2.62
C VAL A 24 2.13 -7.18 1.20
N ARG A 25 3.09 -7.43 0.32
CA ARG A 25 2.80 -7.88 -1.04
C ARG A 25 2.06 -9.20 -1.05
N GLU A 26 2.49 -10.14 -0.23
CA GLU A 26 1.80 -11.44 -0.14
C GLU A 26 0.36 -11.28 0.32
N LEU A 27 0.13 -10.44 1.30
CA LEU A 27 -1.23 -10.21 1.80
C LEU A 27 -2.11 -9.58 0.73
N ILE A 28 -1.61 -8.58 0.02
CA ILE A 28 -2.36 -7.94 -1.06
C ILE A 28 -2.81 -8.98 -2.07
N GLN A 29 -1.93 -9.90 -2.45
CA GLN A 29 -2.28 -10.96 -3.38
C GLN A 29 -3.26 -11.96 -2.78
N CYS A 30 -3.09 -12.31 -1.51
CA CYS A 30 -3.95 -13.30 -0.85
C CYS A 30 -5.40 -12.83 -0.72
N VAL A 31 -5.63 -11.55 -0.53
CA VAL A 31 -7.00 -11.03 -0.44
C VAL A 31 -7.65 -10.83 -1.80
N GLY A 32 -6.94 -11.18 -2.88
CA GLY A 32 -7.50 -11.14 -4.22
C GLY A 32 -7.43 -9.78 -4.89
N ALA A 33 -6.57 -8.88 -4.42
CA ALA A 33 -6.29 -7.66 -5.16
C ALA A 33 -5.58 -8.01 -6.46
N THR A 34 -5.90 -7.28 -7.53
CA THR A 34 -5.37 -7.61 -8.85
C THR A 34 -3.92 -7.19 -9.04
N GLY A 35 -3.43 -6.28 -8.19
CA GLY A 35 -2.04 -5.86 -8.28
C GLY A 35 -1.70 -4.76 -7.30
N TYR A 36 -0.47 -4.30 -7.41
CA TYR A 36 0.01 -3.20 -6.59
C TYR A 36 1.10 -2.45 -7.36
N THR A 37 1.35 -1.23 -6.92
CA THR A 37 2.49 -0.44 -7.37
C THR A 37 3.38 -0.21 -6.16
N SER A 38 4.69 -0.38 -6.32
CA SER A 38 5.60 -0.14 -5.21
C SER A 38 6.68 0.86 -5.61
N VAL A 39 7.09 1.65 -4.63
CA VAL A 39 8.19 2.61 -4.78
C VAL A 39 9.15 2.37 -3.65
N SER A 40 10.39 2.04 -3.99
CA SER A 40 11.45 1.81 -3.01
C SER A 40 12.18 3.12 -2.73
N GLY A 41 12.94 3.13 -1.64
CA GLY A 41 13.79 4.27 -1.34
C GLY A 41 13.06 5.51 -0.84
N VAL A 42 11.90 5.31 -0.23
CA VAL A 42 11.12 6.41 0.34
C VAL A 42 11.76 6.83 1.65
N SER A 43 11.78 8.13 1.92
CA SER A 43 12.28 8.66 3.19
C SER A 43 11.20 9.48 3.88
N GLY A 44 11.33 9.60 5.19
CA GLY A 44 10.38 10.35 5.97
C GLY A 44 10.77 10.46 7.43
N LEU A 45 10.10 11.33 8.13
CA LEU A 45 10.22 11.51 9.57
C LEU A 45 8.90 11.05 10.19
N GLY A 46 8.97 10.06 11.06
CA GLY A 46 7.77 9.51 11.64
C GLY A 46 7.94 9.14 13.10
N HIS A 47 7.06 8.28 13.57
CA HIS A 47 6.98 7.88 14.96
C HIS A 47 8.29 7.31 15.52
N HIS A 48 9.03 6.59 14.71
CA HIS A 48 10.30 5.97 15.13
C HIS A 48 11.52 6.74 14.67
N GLY A 49 11.36 8.05 14.40
CA GLY A 49 12.44 8.92 13.99
C GLY A 49 12.58 8.99 12.47
N TYR A 50 13.62 9.69 12.04
CA TYR A 50 13.86 9.92 10.62
C TYR A 50 14.38 8.65 9.96
N ARG A 51 13.77 8.28 8.84
CA ARG A 51 14.22 7.17 8.03
C ARG A 51 14.53 7.66 6.63
N GLN A 52 15.74 7.39 6.19
CA GLN A 52 16.16 7.74 4.84
C GLN A 52 15.84 6.59 3.90
N GLY A 53 15.45 6.94 2.69
CA GLY A 53 15.15 5.96 1.66
C GLY A 53 16.37 5.20 1.19
N ARG A 54 17.56 5.71 1.46
CA ARG A 54 18.80 5.06 1.07
C ARG A 54 19.79 5.11 2.21
N LEU A 55 20.08 3.94 2.76
CA LEU A 55 21.11 3.75 3.75
C LEU A 55 22.21 2.88 3.15
N LEU A 56 23.45 3.21 3.46
CA LEU A 56 24.58 2.55 2.83
C LEU A 56 24.69 1.07 3.18
N PHE A 57 24.34 0.71 4.42
CA PHE A 57 24.62 -0.63 4.92
C PHE A 57 23.39 -1.35 5.45
N ASN A 58 22.20 -0.75 5.35
CA ASN A 58 21.00 -1.39 5.89
C ASN A 58 19.79 -0.99 5.09
N GLN A 59 19.55 -1.74 4.02
CA GLN A 59 18.41 -1.48 3.15
C GLN A 59 17.07 -1.77 3.83
N GLN A 60 17.06 -2.60 4.87
CA GLN A 60 15.83 -2.89 5.59
C GLN A 60 15.32 -1.68 6.37
N ALA A 61 16.19 -0.73 6.66
CA ALA A 61 15.79 0.51 7.31
C ALA A 61 15.21 1.52 6.32
N ALA A 62 15.41 1.33 5.01
CA ALA A 62 14.77 2.14 3.99
C ALA A 62 13.28 1.81 3.93
N LEU A 63 12.48 2.82 3.60
CA LEU A 63 11.03 2.64 3.51
C LEU A 63 10.62 2.26 2.11
N GLU A 64 9.49 1.56 2.01
CA GLU A 64 8.86 1.24 0.74
C GLU A 64 7.41 1.65 0.80
N LEU A 65 6.93 2.27 -0.28
CA LEU A 65 5.53 2.63 -0.45
C LEU A 65 4.88 1.61 -1.37
N LEU A 66 3.77 1.03 -0.91
CA LEU A 66 2.96 0.12 -1.73
C LEU A 66 1.57 0.71 -1.88
N ILE A 67 1.07 0.71 -3.10
CA ILE A 67 -0.25 1.25 -3.42
C ILE A 67 -1.06 0.14 -4.07
N THR A 68 -2.23 -0.14 -3.54
CA THR A 68 -3.17 -1.04 -4.19
C THR A 68 -4.55 -0.39 -4.23
N VAL A 69 -5.32 -0.72 -5.26
CA VAL A 69 -6.67 -0.22 -5.44
C VAL A 69 -7.58 -1.44 -5.53
N VAL A 70 -8.62 -1.45 -4.73
CA VAL A 70 -9.54 -2.60 -4.64
C VAL A 70 -10.98 -2.12 -4.66
N PRO A 71 -11.89 -2.98 -5.10
CA PRO A 71 -13.32 -2.72 -4.93
C PRO A 71 -13.67 -2.64 -3.46
N GLU A 72 -14.70 -1.89 -3.14
CA GLU A 72 -15.13 -1.70 -1.75
C GLU A 72 -15.36 -3.03 -1.02
N ALA A 73 -15.84 -4.04 -1.74
CA ALA A 73 -16.12 -5.36 -1.14
C ALA A 73 -14.87 -6.07 -0.59
N ARG A 74 -13.68 -5.67 -1.03
CA ARG A 74 -12.43 -6.31 -0.58
C ARG A 74 -11.69 -5.52 0.49
N VAL A 75 -12.17 -4.32 0.80
CA VAL A 75 -11.47 -3.42 1.72
C VAL A 75 -11.33 -4.02 3.10
N GLU A 76 -12.44 -4.56 3.63
CA GLU A 76 -12.45 -5.06 5.00
C GLU A 76 -11.42 -6.18 5.19
N ALA A 77 -11.37 -7.14 4.27
CA ALA A 77 -10.42 -8.24 4.36
C ALA A 77 -8.98 -7.74 4.24
N LEU A 78 -8.74 -6.77 3.37
CA LEU A 78 -7.41 -6.20 3.18
C LEU A 78 -6.95 -5.48 4.45
N LEU A 79 -7.79 -4.64 5.02
CA LEU A 79 -7.43 -3.90 6.23
C LEU A 79 -7.25 -4.81 7.43
N ALA A 80 -8.10 -5.83 7.56
CA ALA A 80 -7.99 -6.81 8.64
C ALA A 80 -6.67 -7.56 8.60
N GLY A 81 -6.16 -7.85 7.41
CA GLY A 81 -4.87 -8.51 7.27
C GLY A 81 -3.69 -7.56 7.43
N LEU A 82 -3.81 -6.33 6.94
CA LEU A 82 -2.72 -5.35 7.04
C LEU A 82 -2.50 -4.86 8.48
N ARG A 83 -3.57 -4.70 9.25
CA ARG A 83 -3.49 -4.10 10.57
C ARG A 83 -2.46 -4.79 11.48
N PRO A 84 -2.50 -6.13 11.62
CA PRO A 84 -1.50 -6.80 12.46
C PRO A 84 -0.07 -6.65 11.95
N LEU A 85 0.13 -6.65 10.63
CA LEU A 85 1.46 -6.45 10.07
C LEU A 85 2.00 -5.08 10.41
N LEU A 86 1.17 -4.05 10.33
CA LEU A 86 1.59 -2.68 10.59
C LEU A 86 1.78 -2.43 12.09
N ASP A 87 0.94 -3.05 12.92
CA ASP A 87 1.08 -2.91 14.37
C ASP A 87 2.36 -3.55 14.90
N ALA A 88 2.87 -4.58 14.21
CA ALA A 88 4.11 -5.25 14.57
C ALA A 88 5.36 -4.52 14.04
N SER A 89 5.19 -3.47 13.28
CA SER A 89 6.29 -2.71 12.69
C SER A 89 6.05 -1.22 12.89
N SER A 90 6.85 -0.39 12.24
CA SER A 90 6.62 1.06 12.22
C SER A 90 5.80 1.49 11.00
N GLY A 91 5.10 0.56 10.38
CA GLY A 91 4.34 0.85 9.18
C GLY A 91 3.08 1.64 9.42
N VAL A 92 2.67 2.37 8.39
CA VAL A 92 1.42 3.15 8.40
C VAL A 92 0.67 2.87 7.11
N MET A 93 -0.65 3.09 7.14
CA MET A 93 -1.45 2.99 5.94
C MET A 93 -2.42 4.15 5.84
N PHE A 94 -2.76 4.49 4.62
CA PHE A 94 -3.74 5.51 4.29
C PHE A 94 -4.79 4.88 3.39
N VAL A 95 -6.05 5.16 3.71
CA VAL A 95 -7.18 4.61 2.98
C VAL A 95 -8.01 5.76 2.46
N THR A 96 -8.18 5.83 1.14
CA THR A 96 -8.93 6.92 0.52
C THR A 96 -9.83 6.38 -0.57
N GLU A 97 -10.93 7.09 -0.83
CA GLU A 97 -11.72 6.83 -2.02
C GLU A 97 -10.97 7.36 -3.24
N THR A 98 -11.04 6.61 -4.31
CA THR A 98 -10.42 7.02 -5.57
C THR A 98 -11.35 6.65 -6.73
N TYR A 99 -11.10 7.25 -7.88
CA TYR A 99 -11.89 6.99 -9.08
C TYR A 99 -10.95 6.49 -10.17
N VAL A 100 -11.26 5.34 -10.72
CA VAL A 100 -10.41 4.69 -11.71
C VAL A 100 -11.07 4.73 -13.08
N SER A 101 -10.24 4.86 -14.11
CA SER A 101 -10.70 4.90 -15.50
C SER A 101 -10.89 3.50 -16.09
N ARG A 102 -10.25 2.50 -15.50
CA ARG A 102 -10.32 1.12 -16.01
C ARG A 102 -10.61 0.17 -14.86
N PRO A 103 -11.88 0.11 -14.42
CA PRO A 103 -12.24 -0.70 -13.27
C PRO A 103 -11.97 -2.20 -13.47
N GLU A 104 -11.96 -2.69 -14.70
CA GLU A 104 -11.65 -4.07 -15.01
C GLU A 104 -10.23 -4.48 -14.62
N TYR A 105 -9.33 -3.51 -14.43
CA TYR A 105 -7.98 -3.81 -13.99
C TYR A 105 -7.87 -4.00 -12.48
N PHE A 106 -8.93 -3.66 -11.74
CA PHE A 106 -8.90 -3.65 -10.28
C PHE A 106 -9.97 -4.52 -9.64
N SER A 107 -10.82 -5.12 -10.43
CA SER A 107 -11.93 -5.93 -9.90
C SER A 107 -11.60 -7.40 -9.74
#